data_c9a0544042b9334b4e8ca0fe16012781
#
_entry.id   c9a0544042b9334b4e8ca0fe16012781
#
_cell.length_a   1.000
_cell.length_b   1.000
_cell.length_c   1.000
_cell.angle_alpha   90.00
_cell.angle_beta   90.00
_cell.angle_gamma   90.00
#
_symmetry.space_group_name_H-M   'P 1'
#
loop_
_entity.id
_entity.type
_entity.pdbx_description
1 polymer ?
#
loop_
_entity_poly.entity_id
_entity_poly.type
_entity_poly.pdbx_seq_one_letter_code
_entity_poly.pdbx_strand_id
1 'polypeptide(L)'
;MIYFDNGATSYPKPRMVMQSAFNAIRNFSFNSGRGGYRQSVKAAEKIFSVREKTGAMFGFAPQNIVFTKNCTEALNAAIKGSVKRGDHVIISSLEHNAVWRVVSKLKNDGIIALDIADYNEDDTVCVNNFVSRVKPNTSLIVCMSASNVFGVVFPIAKIGEQARKHNIRFIVDGAQTAGIMPLHSETDHFDILCAPGHKCLLGQMGTGFMAVREGVKLNPFMEGGTGSNSLDAQQPDFMPDRFESGTLNNSGIISLGAGIDFIHEKGMRNIYNHEMRAARLLYDGLDQDPNAILYTARPLNGKSAPIVSFNYKDYSSEKVAAFLAGNDIAVRAGYHCSPLAHEFFGTLDRGTVRLCPSLFNTQKDCEVFLNTLKKL
;
A
#
# COMPACT_ATOMS: atom_id res chain seq x y z
N MET A 1 -2.30 14.15 -21.99
CA MET A 1 -3.12 13.52 -20.94
C MET A 1 -2.59 13.93 -19.58
N ILE A 2 -3.43 14.51 -18.74
CA ILE A 2 -3.17 14.78 -17.31
C ILE A 2 -3.58 13.53 -16.52
N TYR A 3 -2.70 13.04 -15.62
CA TYR A 3 -2.95 11.80 -14.92
C TYR A 3 -3.00 12.02 -13.40
N PHE A 4 -4.17 11.85 -12.81
CA PHE A 4 -4.44 11.96 -11.37
C PHE A 4 -4.89 10.63 -10.73
N ASP A 5 -4.68 9.48 -11.37
CA ASP A 5 -4.99 8.17 -10.79
C ASP A 5 -3.76 7.44 -10.23
N ASN A 6 -2.80 8.18 -9.64
CA ASN A 6 -1.57 7.59 -9.10
C ASN A 6 -1.83 6.68 -7.88
N GLY A 7 -2.96 6.81 -7.20
CA GLY A 7 -3.40 5.89 -6.15
C GLY A 7 -3.73 4.48 -6.66
N ALA A 8 -3.98 4.30 -7.96
CA ALA A 8 -4.09 2.98 -8.59
C ALA A 8 -2.72 2.44 -9.02
N THR A 9 -1.94 3.23 -9.74
CA THR A 9 -0.53 2.97 -10.12
C THR A 9 0.13 4.29 -10.51
N SER A 10 1.40 4.49 -10.17
CA SER A 10 2.09 5.72 -10.56
C SER A 10 2.38 5.78 -12.07
N TYR A 11 2.14 6.94 -12.67
CA TYR A 11 2.44 7.24 -14.08
C TYR A 11 2.77 8.73 -14.25
N PRO A 12 3.80 9.08 -15.09
CA PRO A 12 4.76 8.17 -15.71
C PRO A 12 5.71 7.52 -14.69
N LYS A 13 6.44 6.50 -15.12
CA LYS A 13 7.55 5.96 -14.31
C LYS A 13 8.81 6.80 -14.52
N PRO A 14 9.66 6.99 -13.49
CA PRO A 14 10.96 7.62 -13.66
C PRO A 14 11.79 6.93 -14.73
N ARG A 15 12.57 7.70 -15.50
CA ARG A 15 13.41 7.15 -16.59
C ARG A 15 14.34 6.04 -16.09
N MET A 16 14.95 6.22 -14.92
CA MET A 16 15.84 5.22 -14.33
C MET A 16 15.14 3.90 -14.01
N VAL A 17 13.85 3.93 -13.63
CA VAL A 17 13.05 2.73 -13.36
C VAL A 17 12.77 1.97 -14.67
N MET A 18 12.39 2.68 -15.74
CA MET A 18 12.17 2.08 -17.06
C MET A 18 13.46 1.47 -17.61
N GLN A 19 14.58 2.18 -17.52
CA GLN A 19 15.89 1.69 -17.96
C GLN A 19 16.34 0.47 -17.12
N SER A 20 16.11 0.49 -15.83
CA SER A 20 16.41 -0.63 -14.93
C SER A 20 15.61 -1.88 -15.28
N ALA A 21 14.30 -1.75 -15.56
CA ALA A 21 13.45 -2.85 -15.99
C ALA A 21 13.95 -3.45 -17.33
N PHE A 22 14.24 -2.60 -18.32
CA PHE A 22 14.78 -3.04 -19.60
C PHE A 22 16.13 -3.77 -19.46
N ASN A 23 17.05 -3.19 -18.68
CA ASN A 23 18.35 -3.80 -18.40
C ASN A 23 18.21 -5.13 -17.66
N ALA A 24 17.23 -5.23 -16.77
CA ALA A 24 16.98 -6.47 -16.04
C ALA A 24 16.50 -7.60 -16.97
N ILE A 25 15.57 -7.29 -17.89
CA ILE A 25 15.12 -8.24 -18.91
C ILE A 25 16.31 -8.70 -19.78
N ARG A 26 17.15 -7.78 -20.21
CA ARG A 26 18.30 -8.08 -21.08
C ARG A 26 19.41 -8.87 -20.39
N ASN A 27 19.74 -8.57 -19.14
CA ASN A 27 20.99 -9.00 -18.50
C ASN A 27 20.79 -9.88 -17.26
N PHE A 28 19.56 -9.97 -16.70
CA PHE A 28 19.27 -10.67 -15.45
C PHE A 28 18.05 -11.61 -15.54
N SER A 29 17.66 -12.01 -16.76
CA SER A 29 16.60 -13.02 -16.99
C SER A 29 17.11 -14.46 -16.76
N PHE A 30 17.89 -14.65 -15.71
CA PHE A 30 18.36 -15.95 -15.25
C PHE A 30 17.64 -16.32 -13.96
N ASN A 31 17.45 -17.62 -13.72
CA ASN A 31 16.83 -18.06 -12.47
C ASN A 31 17.78 -17.75 -11.29
N SER A 32 17.40 -16.82 -10.45
CA SER A 32 18.20 -16.32 -9.32
C SER A 32 18.30 -17.28 -8.13
N GLY A 33 17.46 -18.32 -8.08
CA GLY A 33 17.40 -19.23 -6.93
C GLY A 33 18.00 -20.63 -7.17
N ARG A 34 18.39 -20.99 -8.42
CA ARG A 34 18.63 -22.42 -8.76
C ARG A 34 19.88 -22.69 -9.59
N GLY A 35 20.69 -21.69 -9.93
CA GLY A 35 21.84 -21.87 -10.81
C GLY A 35 23.15 -21.56 -10.11
N GLY A 36 24.12 -22.50 -10.15
CA GLY A 36 25.49 -22.26 -9.70
C GLY A 36 26.37 -21.52 -10.71
N TYR A 37 25.85 -21.12 -11.87
CA TYR A 37 26.60 -20.42 -12.90
C TYR A 37 26.60 -18.90 -12.69
N ARG A 38 27.63 -18.23 -13.19
CA ARG A 38 27.95 -16.83 -12.94
C ARG A 38 26.75 -15.87 -13.13
N GLN A 39 25.91 -16.07 -14.16
CA GLN A 39 24.79 -15.18 -14.47
C GLN A 39 23.65 -15.33 -13.46
N SER A 40 23.38 -16.56 -13.00
CA SER A 40 22.40 -16.83 -11.95
C SER A 40 22.81 -16.18 -10.63
N VAL A 41 24.09 -16.31 -10.24
CA VAL A 41 24.64 -15.67 -9.03
C VAL A 41 24.48 -14.15 -9.10
N LYS A 42 24.84 -13.53 -10.23
CA LYS A 42 24.66 -12.09 -10.44
C LYS A 42 23.19 -11.64 -10.36
N ALA A 43 22.27 -12.47 -10.86
CA ALA A 43 20.83 -12.17 -10.71
C ALA A 43 20.41 -12.24 -9.24
N ALA A 44 20.88 -13.25 -8.49
CA ALA A 44 20.61 -13.38 -7.05
C ALA A 44 21.18 -12.20 -6.25
N GLU A 45 22.41 -11.78 -6.53
CA GLU A 45 23.04 -10.60 -5.92
C GLU A 45 22.21 -9.32 -6.16
N LYS A 46 21.69 -9.16 -7.40
CA LYS A 46 20.83 -8.01 -7.73
C LYS A 46 19.51 -8.03 -6.95
N ILE A 47 18.87 -9.19 -6.83
CA ILE A 47 17.66 -9.36 -6.03
C ILE A 47 17.94 -9.05 -4.56
N PHE A 48 19.05 -9.59 -4.02
CA PHE A 48 19.45 -9.36 -2.64
C PHE A 48 19.72 -7.88 -2.36
N SER A 49 20.39 -7.17 -3.27
CA SER A 49 20.59 -5.72 -3.16
C SER A 49 19.27 -4.94 -3.07
N VAL A 50 18.20 -5.41 -3.73
CA VAL A 50 16.87 -4.77 -3.57
C VAL A 50 16.27 -5.09 -2.19
N ARG A 51 16.51 -6.28 -1.63
CA ARG A 51 16.11 -6.59 -0.23
C ARG A 51 16.81 -5.67 0.76
N GLU A 52 18.12 -5.45 0.58
CA GLU A 52 18.91 -4.51 1.41
C GLU A 52 18.29 -3.10 1.38
N LYS A 53 18.01 -2.58 0.19
CA LYS A 53 17.40 -1.26 0.01
C LYS A 53 16.01 -1.17 0.65
N THR A 54 15.18 -2.19 0.45
CA THR A 54 13.83 -2.26 1.03
C THR A 54 13.92 -2.37 2.55
N GLY A 55 14.78 -3.24 3.06
CA GLY A 55 15.01 -3.41 4.49
C GLY A 55 15.48 -2.12 5.16
N ALA A 56 16.48 -1.46 4.56
CA ALA A 56 17.01 -0.18 5.07
C ALA A 56 15.95 0.95 5.09
N MET A 57 15.06 0.98 4.09
CA MET A 57 14.01 2.01 4.01
C MET A 57 12.94 1.87 5.11
N PHE A 58 12.63 0.64 5.53
CA PHE A 58 11.50 0.35 6.42
C PHE A 58 11.90 -0.26 7.78
N GLY A 59 13.19 -0.43 8.05
CA GLY A 59 13.69 -0.94 9.34
C GLY A 59 13.56 -2.47 9.49
N PHE A 60 13.87 -3.23 8.43
CA PHE A 60 13.85 -4.69 8.45
C PHE A 60 15.19 -5.29 7.98
N ALA A 61 15.52 -6.46 8.50
CA ALA A 61 16.65 -7.23 7.99
C ALA A 61 16.39 -7.70 6.54
N PRO A 62 17.38 -7.66 5.64
CA PRO A 62 17.19 -7.99 4.22
C PRO A 62 16.60 -9.37 3.98
N GLN A 63 17.02 -10.38 4.76
CA GLN A 63 16.49 -11.76 4.67
C GLN A 63 15.01 -11.85 5.00
N ASN A 64 14.45 -10.89 5.72
CA ASN A 64 13.05 -10.84 6.13
C ASN A 64 12.15 -10.06 5.16
N ILE A 65 12.69 -9.65 4.01
CA ILE A 65 11.91 -9.07 2.91
C ILE A 65 11.50 -10.21 1.97
N VAL A 66 10.20 -10.39 1.80
CA VAL A 66 9.59 -11.38 0.88
C VAL A 66 9.01 -10.63 -0.30
N PHE A 67 9.45 -10.92 -1.53
CA PHE A 67 8.83 -10.35 -2.71
C PHE A 67 7.56 -11.08 -3.10
N THR A 68 6.55 -10.33 -3.47
CA THR A 68 5.23 -10.82 -3.88
C THR A 68 4.83 -10.20 -5.22
N LYS A 69 3.77 -10.72 -5.84
CA LYS A 69 3.25 -10.16 -7.11
C LYS A 69 2.59 -8.80 -6.91
N ASN A 70 2.09 -8.52 -5.72
CA ASN A 70 1.39 -7.28 -5.36
C ASN A 70 1.13 -7.24 -3.85
N CYS A 71 0.63 -6.11 -3.34
CA CYS A 71 0.27 -5.94 -1.95
C CYS A 71 -0.86 -6.89 -1.49
N THR A 72 -1.79 -7.26 -2.37
CA THR A 72 -2.88 -8.19 -2.04
C THR A 72 -2.35 -9.57 -1.68
N GLU A 73 -1.37 -10.09 -2.43
CA GLU A 73 -0.69 -11.35 -2.09
C GLU A 73 0.06 -11.23 -0.77
N ALA A 74 0.80 -10.14 -0.56
CA ALA A 74 1.51 -9.87 0.69
C ALA A 74 0.57 -9.85 1.91
N LEU A 75 -0.55 -9.14 1.82
CA LEU A 75 -1.57 -9.07 2.89
C LEU A 75 -2.26 -10.42 3.13
N ASN A 76 -2.55 -11.20 2.08
CA ASN A 76 -3.09 -12.54 2.24
C ASN A 76 -2.11 -13.46 2.98
N ALA A 77 -0.82 -13.43 2.61
CA ALA A 77 0.21 -14.21 3.26
C ALA A 77 0.39 -13.78 4.73
N ALA A 78 0.47 -12.47 4.99
CA ALA A 78 0.63 -11.92 6.32
C ALA A 78 -0.56 -12.26 7.24
N ILE A 79 -1.80 -12.01 6.79
CA ILE A 79 -3.01 -12.23 7.61
C ILE A 79 -3.23 -13.72 7.85
N LYS A 80 -3.29 -14.53 6.79
CA LYS A 80 -3.55 -15.97 6.90
C LYS A 80 -2.43 -16.71 7.66
N GLY A 81 -1.17 -16.28 7.46
CA GLY A 81 -0.03 -16.83 8.18
C GLY A 81 0.01 -16.46 9.67
N SER A 82 -0.71 -15.40 10.07
CA SER A 82 -0.71 -14.87 11.44
C SER A 82 -1.77 -15.47 12.35
N VAL A 83 -2.86 -16.00 11.81
CA VAL A 83 -4.03 -16.39 12.61
C VAL A 83 -4.21 -17.90 12.71
N LYS A 84 -4.87 -18.34 13.76
CA LYS A 84 -5.33 -19.71 13.99
C LYS A 84 -6.80 -19.70 14.43
N ARG A 85 -7.42 -20.86 14.43
CA ARG A 85 -8.81 -21.00 14.90
C ARG A 85 -8.98 -20.54 16.34
N GLY A 86 -10.00 -19.71 16.56
CA GLY A 86 -10.33 -19.11 17.85
C GLY A 86 -9.68 -17.76 18.11
N ASP A 87 -8.85 -17.26 17.21
CA ASP A 87 -8.25 -15.94 17.33
C ASP A 87 -9.28 -14.82 17.14
N HIS A 88 -9.02 -13.67 17.74
CA HIS A 88 -9.73 -12.43 17.51
C HIS A 88 -8.83 -11.45 16.76
N VAL A 89 -9.39 -10.80 15.75
CA VAL A 89 -8.71 -9.84 14.88
C VAL A 89 -9.42 -8.49 14.93
N ILE A 90 -8.65 -7.41 14.96
CA ILE A 90 -9.15 -6.04 14.85
C ILE A 90 -8.63 -5.43 13.55
N ILE A 91 -9.51 -4.80 12.78
CA ILE A 91 -9.12 -4.06 11.57
C ILE A 91 -9.61 -2.61 11.64
N SER A 92 -9.06 -1.73 10.80
CA SER A 92 -9.60 -0.36 10.68
C SER A 92 -10.89 -0.32 9.88
N SER A 93 -11.71 0.72 10.10
CA SER A 93 -12.98 0.94 9.38
C SER A 93 -12.82 1.42 7.93
N LEU A 94 -11.59 1.63 7.46
CA LEU A 94 -11.35 2.16 6.10
C LEU A 94 -10.64 1.17 5.18
N GLU A 95 -10.54 -0.10 5.57
CA GLU A 95 -9.71 -1.11 4.91
C GLU A 95 -10.07 -1.35 3.44
N HIS A 96 -9.01 -1.53 2.65
CA HIS A 96 -9.12 -2.00 1.27
C HIS A 96 -9.58 -3.46 1.21
N ASN A 97 -10.21 -3.88 0.11
CA ASN A 97 -10.65 -5.25 -0.13
C ASN A 97 -9.53 -6.31 0.00
N ALA A 98 -8.26 -5.92 -0.10
CA ALA A 98 -7.13 -6.82 0.12
C ALA A 98 -7.02 -7.31 1.58
N VAL A 99 -7.56 -6.52 2.53
CA VAL A 99 -7.73 -6.88 3.95
C VAL A 99 -9.16 -7.36 4.18
N TRP A 100 -10.15 -6.53 3.85
CA TRP A 100 -11.56 -6.79 4.17
C TRP A 100 -12.06 -8.15 3.70
N ARG A 101 -11.81 -8.53 2.45
CA ARG A 101 -12.26 -9.82 1.92
C ARG A 101 -11.58 -11.01 2.59
N VAL A 102 -10.31 -10.85 2.99
CA VAL A 102 -9.56 -11.92 3.67
C VAL A 102 -10.13 -12.18 5.05
N VAL A 103 -10.27 -11.13 5.88
CA VAL A 103 -10.78 -11.29 7.25
C VAL A 103 -12.26 -11.67 7.28
N SER A 104 -13.08 -11.15 6.33
CA SER A 104 -14.48 -11.55 6.18
C SER A 104 -14.61 -13.04 5.87
N LYS A 105 -13.77 -13.56 4.97
CA LYS A 105 -13.76 -15.00 4.68
C LYS A 105 -13.37 -15.81 5.91
N LEU A 106 -12.31 -15.44 6.60
CA LEU A 106 -11.85 -16.13 7.82
C LEU A 106 -12.92 -16.11 8.93
N LYS A 107 -13.64 -14.99 9.09
CA LYS A 107 -14.77 -14.87 10.01
C LYS A 107 -15.92 -15.80 9.59
N ASN A 108 -16.31 -15.77 8.31
CA ASN A 108 -17.42 -16.61 7.80
C ASN A 108 -17.10 -18.10 7.88
N ASP A 109 -15.84 -18.50 7.73
CA ASP A 109 -15.35 -19.88 7.90
C ASP A 109 -15.26 -20.27 9.39
N GLY A 110 -15.58 -19.37 10.34
CA GLY A 110 -15.50 -19.62 11.79
C GLY A 110 -14.08 -19.81 12.30
N ILE A 111 -13.08 -19.24 11.60
CA ILE A 111 -11.67 -19.31 12.01
C ILE A 111 -11.36 -18.22 13.02
N ILE A 112 -11.84 -16.99 12.79
CA ILE A 112 -11.59 -15.84 13.65
C ILE A 112 -12.89 -15.17 14.10
N ALA A 113 -12.83 -14.47 15.25
CA ALA A 113 -13.72 -13.35 15.58
C ALA A 113 -13.14 -12.05 15.02
N LEU A 114 -13.99 -11.09 14.66
CA LEU A 114 -13.58 -9.86 14.00
C LEU A 114 -14.30 -8.65 14.58
N ASP A 115 -13.55 -7.63 14.97
CA ASP A 115 -14.04 -6.31 15.30
C ASP A 115 -13.43 -5.25 14.35
N ILE A 116 -14.16 -4.15 14.15
CA ILE A 116 -13.74 -3.03 13.30
C ILE A 116 -13.55 -1.80 14.19
N ALA A 117 -12.38 -1.19 14.16
CA ALA A 117 -12.04 0.03 14.88
C ALA A 117 -12.28 1.25 14.00
N ASP A 118 -13.13 2.16 14.45
CA ASP A 118 -13.50 3.35 13.70
C ASP A 118 -12.35 4.35 13.62
N TYR A 119 -12.17 4.94 12.43
CA TYR A 119 -11.28 6.09 12.24
C TYR A 119 -11.78 7.29 13.05
N ASN A 120 -10.85 8.11 13.51
CA ASN A 120 -11.15 9.44 14.06
C ASN A 120 -9.99 10.39 13.73
N GLU A 121 -10.28 11.67 13.51
CA GLU A 121 -9.28 12.71 13.24
C GLU A 121 -8.42 13.02 14.48
N ASP A 122 -8.98 12.86 15.68
CA ASP A 122 -8.22 12.85 16.92
C ASP A 122 -7.53 11.50 17.09
N ASP A 123 -6.21 11.52 17.07
CA ASP A 123 -5.37 10.33 17.21
C ASP A 123 -5.68 9.55 18.50
N THR A 124 -5.97 10.25 19.59
CA THR A 124 -6.23 9.60 20.90
C THR A 124 -7.53 8.82 20.85
N VAL A 125 -8.57 9.41 20.27
CA VAL A 125 -9.85 8.74 20.06
C VAL A 125 -9.69 7.57 19.08
N CYS A 126 -8.98 7.79 17.99
CA CYS A 126 -8.70 6.75 17.00
C CYS A 126 -7.99 5.54 17.63
N VAL A 127 -6.94 5.76 18.41
CA VAL A 127 -6.20 4.70 19.13
C VAL A 127 -7.09 3.99 20.15
N ASN A 128 -7.88 4.73 20.92
CA ASN A 128 -8.81 4.17 21.90
C ASN A 128 -9.88 3.28 21.24
N ASN A 129 -10.28 3.56 20.00
CA ASN A 129 -11.18 2.70 19.23
C ASN A 129 -10.57 1.32 18.96
N PHE A 130 -9.26 1.21 18.79
CA PHE A 130 -8.57 -0.09 18.71
C PHE A 130 -8.46 -0.75 20.10
N VAL A 131 -8.00 0.00 21.10
CA VAL A 131 -7.75 -0.53 22.44
C VAL A 131 -9.02 -1.06 23.10
N SER A 132 -10.15 -0.35 22.97
CA SER A 132 -11.44 -0.76 23.55
C SER A 132 -12.01 -2.07 22.98
N ARG A 133 -11.49 -2.52 21.83
CA ARG A 133 -11.89 -3.77 21.17
C ARG A 133 -10.96 -4.94 21.51
N VAL A 134 -9.89 -4.72 22.28
CA VAL A 134 -8.96 -5.78 22.68
C VAL A 134 -9.65 -6.77 23.61
N LYS A 135 -9.54 -8.05 23.29
CA LYS A 135 -10.06 -9.20 24.06
C LYS A 135 -8.90 -10.13 24.45
N PRO A 136 -9.08 -11.04 25.41
CA PRO A 136 -8.02 -11.96 25.83
C PRO A 136 -7.43 -12.82 24.70
N ASN A 137 -8.22 -13.11 23.66
CA ASN A 137 -7.81 -13.88 22.49
C ASN A 137 -7.49 -12.99 21.27
N THR A 138 -7.33 -11.67 21.41
CA THR A 138 -6.90 -10.81 20.33
C THR A 138 -5.44 -11.11 19.99
N SER A 139 -5.20 -11.58 18.78
CA SER A 139 -3.87 -11.98 18.30
C SER A 139 -3.33 -11.07 17.20
N LEU A 140 -4.21 -10.31 16.52
CA LEU A 140 -3.84 -9.55 15.34
C LEU A 140 -4.61 -8.22 15.25
N ILE A 141 -3.86 -7.15 14.94
CA ILE A 141 -4.39 -5.89 14.44
C ILE A 141 -3.90 -5.74 12.98
N VAL A 142 -4.78 -5.34 12.07
CA VAL A 142 -4.44 -4.95 10.70
C VAL A 142 -4.95 -3.54 10.46
N CYS A 143 -4.08 -2.64 10.03
CA CYS A 143 -4.46 -1.26 9.75
C CYS A 143 -3.75 -0.73 8.51
N MET A 144 -4.51 -0.12 7.59
CA MET A 144 -3.90 0.65 6.53
C MET A 144 -3.27 1.93 7.10
N SER A 145 -2.13 2.32 6.57
CA SER A 145 -1.46 3.55 7.00
C SER A 145 -2.18 4.82 6.52
N ALA A 146 -2.82 4.76 5.35
CA ALA A 146 -3.69 5.82 4.83
C ALA A 146 -4.79 5.25 3.95
N SER A 147 -5.98 5.87 4.01
CA SER A 147 -7.11 5.51 3.16
C SER A 147 -6.79 5.79 1.69
N ASN A 148 -6.97 4.77 0.85
CA ASN A 148 -6.81 4.88 -0.60
C ASN A 148 -7.96 5.64 -1.28
N VAL A 149 -9.00 6.00 -0.54
CA VAL A 149 -10.14 6.79 -1.02
C VAL A 149 -10.07 8.22 -0.51
N PHE A 150 -10.01 8.41 0.80
CA PHE A 150 -10.17 9.71 1.45
C PHE A 150 -8.84 10.35 1.88
N GLY A 151 -7.72 9.64 1.75
CA GLY A 151 -6.39 10.18 2.06
C GLY A 151 -6.10 10.39 3.54
N VAL A 152 -7.04 10.12 4.44
CA VAL A 152 -6.83 10.23 5.89
C VAL A 152 -5.80 9.21 6.36
N VAL A 153 -4.93 9.60 7.29
CA VAL A 153 -3.81 8.81 7.80
C VAL A 153 -4.13 8.30 9.20
N PHE A 154 -3.85 7.02 9.46
CA PHE A 154 -3.96 6.43 10.78
C PHE A 154 -2.70 6.71 11.61
N PRO A 155 -2.80 6.89 12.93
CA PRO A 155 -1.66 7.10 13.83
C PRO A 155 -0.91 5.78 14.12
N ILE A 156 -0.25 5.23 13.08
CA ILE A 156 0.36 3.88 13.09
C ILE A 156 1.28 3.67 14.28
N ALA A 157 2.17 4.62 14.59
CA ALA A 157 3.11 4.50 15.72
C ALA A 157 2.37 4.34 17.07
N LYS A 158 1.31 5.11 17.28
CA LYS A 158 0.52 5.05 18.51
C LYS A 158 -0.30 3.75 18.60
N ILE A 159 -0.87 3.27 17.49
CA ILE A 159 -1.56 1.97 17.43
C ILE A 159 -0.55 0.84 17.68
N GLY A 160 0.63 0.90 17.04
CA GLY A 160 1.69 -0.08 17.22
C GLY A 160 2.21 -0.15 18.67
N GLU A 161 2.36 1.00 19.34
CA GLU A 161 2.71 1.05 20.75
C GLU A 161 1.69 0.26 21.63
N GLN A 162 0.39 0.44 21.36
CA GLN A 162 -0.65 -0.28 22.08
C GLN A 162 -0.67 -1.78 21.71
N ALA A 163 -0.52 -2.13 20.44
CA ALA A 163 -0.41 -3.51 19.99
C ALA A 163 0.75 -4.24 20.74
N ARG A 164 1.91 -3.58 20.84
CA ARG A 164 3.07 -4.11 21.59
C ARG A 164 2.80 -4.29 23.07
N LYS A 165 2.15 -3.31 23.74
CA LYS A 165 1.77 -3.40 25.16
C LYS A 165 0.85 -4.58 25.45
N HIS A 166 0.00 -4.94 24.51
CA HIS A 166 -0.93 -6.06 24.62
C HIS A 166 -0.40 -7.37 24.02
N ASN A 167 0.86 -7.41 23.54
CA ASN A 167 1.44 -8.56 22.83
C ASN A 167 0.64 -9.02 21.62
N ILE A 168 0.01 -8.08 20.90
CA ILE A 168 -0.78 -8.31 19.70
C ILE A 168 0.10 -8.02 18.48
N ARG A 169 0.08 -8.94 17.51
CA ARG A 169 0.76 -8.72 16.21
C ARG A 169 0.13 -7.57 15.47
N PHE A 170 0.97 -6.73 14.84
CA PHE A 170 0.50 -5.58 14.08
C PHE A 170 0.98 -5.63 12.63
N ILE A 171 0.03 -5.73 11.69
CA ILE A 171 0.25 -5.66 10.24
C ILE A 171 -0.16 -4.28 9.74
N VAL A 172 0.72 -3.64 8.98
CA VAL A 172 0.46 -2.36 8.32
C VAL A 172 0.31 -2.58 6.80
N ASP A 173 -0.82 -2.14 6.24
CA ASP A 173 -0.96 -1.94 4.80
C ASP A 173 -0.39 -0.57 4.41
N GLY A 174 0.81 -0.58 3.84
CA GLY A 174 1.54 0.60 3.38
C GLY A 174 1.23 1.03 1.95
N ALA A 175 0.14 0.52 1.34
CA ALA A 175 -0.11 0.68 -0.11
C ALA A 175 -0.19 2.13 -0.60
N GLN A 176 -0.55 3.08 0.25
CA GLN A 176 -0.68 4.50 -0.12
C GLN A 176 0.40 5.40 0.48
N THR A 177 1.30 4.86 1.30
CA THR A 177 2.29 5.66 2.03
C THR A 177 3.72 5.20 1.83
N ALA A 178 3.95 3.89 1.58
CA ALA A 178 5.30 3.36 1.38
C ALA A 178 6.00 4.03 0.20
N GLY A 179 6.99 4.87 0.50
CA GLY A 179 7.75 5.65 -0.48
C GLY A 179 7.48 7.16 -0.49
N ILE A 180 6.42 7.63 0.18
CA ILE A 180 6.11 9.08 0.29
C ILE A 180 5.96 9.55 1.74
N MET A 181 5.59 8.66 2.66
CA MET A 181 5.51 8.97 4.09
C MET A 181 6.43 8.03 4.89
N PRO A 182 7.03 8.50 5.98
CA PRO A 182 7.88 7.65 6.81
C PRO A 182 7.05 6.50 7.41
N LEU A 183 7.59 5.28 7.28
CA LEU A 183 7.14 4.07 7.94
C LEU A 183 8.40 3.30 8.34
N HIS A 184 8.57 3.00 9.63
CA HIS A 184 9.75 2.28 10.11
C HIS A 184 9.38 1.34 11.26
N SER A 185 9.70 0.06 11.13
CA SER A 185 9.23 -0.99 12.05
C SER A 185 9.60 -0.76 13.51
N GLU A 186 10.76 -0.16 13.77
CA GLU A 186 11.23 0.08 15.15
C GLU A 186 10.50 1.25 15.81
N THR A 187 10.31 2.36 15.09
CA THR A 187 9.69 3.59 15.63
C THR A 187 8.17 3.52 15.63
N ASP A 188 7.59 2.82 14.65
CA ASP A 188 6.14 2.72 14.50
C ASP A 188 5.57 1.42 15.07
N HIS A 189 6.45 0.55 15.59
CA HIS A 189 6.11 -0.64 16.38
C HIS A 189 5.25 -1.68 15.66
N PHE A 190 5.28 -1.75 14.34
CA PHE A 190 4.60 -2.80 13.59
C PHE A 190 5.51 -4.03 13.37
N ASP A 191 4.90 -5.19 13.21
CA ASP A 191 5.60 -6.46 13.01
C ASP A 191 5.75 -6.80 11.54
N ILE A 192 4.78 -6.39 10.73
CA ILE A 192 4.72 -6.72 9.31
C ILE A 192 4.29 -5.49 8.52
N LEU A 193 5.01 -5.21 7.43
CA LEU A 193 4.64 -4.21 6.43
C LEU A 193 4.35 -4.89 5.09
N CYS A 194 3.21 -4.59 4.51
CA CYS A 194 2.87 -5.00 3.15
C CYS A 194 2.74 -3.78 2.24
N ALA A 195 3.41 -3.78 1.08
CA ALA A 195 3.31 -2.68 0.13
C ALA A 195 3.47 -3.13 -1.33
N PRO A 196 2.82 -2.42 -2.28
CA PRO A 196 3.00 -2.66 -3.71
C PRO A 196 4.22 -1.90 -4.23
N GLY A 197 4.95 -2.49 -5.16
CA GLY A 197 6.09 -1.82 -5.78
C GLY A 197 5.71 -0.74 -6.80
N HIS A 198 4.50 -0.80 -7.34
CA HIS A 198 4.10 0.00 -8.51
C HIS A 198 3.37 1.33 -8.22
N LYS A 199 3.09 1.64 -6.95
CA LYS A 199 2.47 2.90 -6.52
C LYS A 199 3.55 3.90 -6.10
N CYS A 200 3.54 4.35 -4.86
CA CYS A 200 4.46 5.37 -4.35
C CYS A 200 5.95 4.94 -4.40
N LEU A 201 6.25 3.64 -4.47
CA LEU A 201 7.60 3.14 -4.71
C LEU A 201 8.05 3.18 -6.18
N LEU A 202 7.19 3.62 -7.10
CA LEU A 202 7.50 3.93 -8.50
C LEU A 202 7.97 2.76 -9.38
N GLY A 203 8.03 1.54 -8.83
CA GLY A 203 8.44 0.33 -9.54
C GLY A 203 7.42 -0.17 -10.57
N GLN A 204 7.72 -1.29 -11.21
CA GLN A 204 6.86 -1.92 -12.21
C GLN A 204 5.66 -2.61 -11.53
N MET A 205 4.50 -2.67 -12.24
CA MET A 205 3.38 -3.54 -11.86
C MET A 205 3.81 -5.01 -11.80
N GLY A 206 3.08 -5.82 -11.03
CA GLY A 206 3.45 -7.24 -10.82
C GLY A 206 4.56 -7.41 -9.78
N THR A 207 4.76 -6.42 -8.90
CA THR A 207 5.68 -6.46 -7.77
C THR A 207 5.04 -5.88 -6.51
N GLY A 208 5.41 -6.45 -5.39
CA GLY A 208 5.12 -6.00 -4.04
C GLY A 208 6.06 -6.70 -3.07
N PHE A 209 5.91 -6.44 -1.81
CA PHE A 209 6.66 -7.14 -0.76
C PHE A 209 5.86 -7.24 0.54
N MET A 210 6.24 -8.23 1.32
CA MET A 210 5.95 -8.38 2.74
C MET A 210 7.27 -8.31 3.49
N ALA A 211 7.42 -7.36 4.41
CA ALA A 211 8.57 -7.26 5.31
C ALA A 211 8.14 -7.73 6.69
N VAL A 212 8.90 -8.64 7.30
CA VAL A 212 8.53 -9.31 8.55
C VAL A 212 9.60 -9.05 9.59
N ARG A 213 9.21 -8.62 10.80
CA ARG A 213 10.14 -8.41 11.92
C ARG A 213 10.77 -9.74 12.35
N GLU A 214 12.03 -9.69 12.71
CA GLU A 214 12.75 -10.87 13.21
C GLU A 214 12.03 -11.51 14.40
N GLY A 215 12.02 -12.84 14.42
CA GLY A 215 11.32 -13.63 15.43
C GLY A 215 9.81 -13.81 15.24
N VAL A 216 9.19 -13.10 14.30
CA VAL A 216 7.77 -13.28 13.96
C VAL A 216 7.59 -14.55 13.13
N LYS A 217 6.87 -15.52 13.69
CA LYS A 217 6.56 -16.79 13.01
C LYS A 217 5.23 -16.68 12.27
N LEU A 218 5.23 -17.05 10.99
CA LEU A 218 4.07 -17.08 10.12
C LEU A 218 3.94 -18.47 9.47
N ASN A 219 2.73 -18.95 9.30
CA ASN A 219 2.49 -20.14 8.47
C ASN A 219 2.63 -19.79 6.99
N PRO A 220 3.18 -20.68 6.15
CA PRO A 220 3.24 -20.42 4.72
C PRO A 220 1.82 -20.34 4.16
N PHE A 221 1.67 -19.50 3.16
CA PHE A 221 0.41 -19.27 2.45
C PHE A 221 0.32 -20.14 1.18
N MET A 222 1.48 -20.48 0.63
CA MET A 222 1.61 -21.26 -0.60
C MET A 222 2.90 -22.09 -0.51
N GLU A 223 2.77 -23.36 -0.75
CA GLU A 223 3.88 -24.29 -0.80
C GLU A 223 4.34 -24.48 -2.24
N GLY A 224 5.65 -24.78 -2.42
CA GLY A 224 6.22 -25.04 -3.75
C GLY A 224 7.73 -25.00 -3.77
N GLY A 225 8.30 -25.14 -4.96
CA GLY A 225 9.76 -25.15 -5.10
C GLY A 225 10.37 -23.77 -4.86
N THR A 226 11.29 -23.70 -3.90
CA THR A 226 12.01 -22.48 -3.50
C THR A 226 13.46 -22.47 -4.00
N GLY A 227 13.99 -23.64 -4.39
CA GLY A 227 15.40 -23.81 -4.78
C GLY A 227 16.29 -24.34 -3.65
N SER A 228 15.80 -24.32 -2.42
CA SER A 228 16.46 -24.86 -1.23
C SER A 228 15.74 -26.13 -0.74
N ASN A 229 16.43 -26.97 0.04
CA ASN A 229 15.91 -28.18 0.70
C ASN A 229 15.04 -29.09 -0.19
N SER A 230 15.42 -29.27 -1.47
CA SER A 230 14.58 -29.92 -2.48
C SER A 230 14.20 -31.37 -2.19
N LEU A 231 14.87 -32.04 -1.27
CA LEU A 231 14.56 -33.40 -0.83
C LEU A 231 13.54 -33.46 0.31
N ASP A 232 13.30 -32.33 0.97
CA ASP A 232 12.31 -32.24 2.05
C ASP A 232 10.92 -32.04 1.46
N ALA A 233 9.95 -32.79 1.96
CA ALA A 233 8.54 -32.63 1.61
C ALA A 233 7.88 -31.43 2.30
N GLN A 234 8.55 -30.84 3.30
CA GLN A 234 8.06 -29.67 4.02
C GLN A 234 8.57 -28.38 3.38
N GLN A 235 7.72 -27.35 3.38
CA GLN A 235 8.13 -25.99 3.00
C GLN A 235 9.25 -25.50 3.95
N PRO A 236 10.33 -24.85 3.45
CA PRO A 236 11.39 -24.32 4.31
C PRO A 236 10.84 -23.46 5.44
N ASP A 237 11.49 -23.49 6.60
CA ASP A 237 11.08 -22.74 7.77
C ASP A 237 11.82 -21.39 7.92
N PHE A 238 12.77 -21.09 7.02
CA PHE A 238 13.56 -19.87 7.01
C PHE A 238 13.11 -18.88 5.94
N MET A 239 13.34 -17.61 6.19
CA MET A 239 13.04 -16.51 5.28
C MET A 239 14.19 -16.28 4.29
N PRO A 240 13.91 -15.84 3.08
CA PRO A 240 12.58 -15.55 2.50
C PRO A 240 11.92 -16.78 1.87
N ASP A 241 12.62 -17.93 1.78
CA ASP A 241 12.23 -19.14 1.04
C ASP A 241 10.87 -19.69 1.48
N ARG A 242 10.54 -19.51 2.78
CA ARG A 242 9.23 -19.91 3.33
C ARG A 242 8.04 -19.34 2.56
N PHE A 243 8.21 -18.18 1.92
CA PHE A 243 7.14 -17.45 1.22
C PHE A 243 7.40 -17.22 -0.27
N GLU A 244 8.61 -17.48 -0.76
CA GLU A 244 8.99 -17.25 -2.16
C GLU A 244 9.00 -18.54 -2.97
N SER A 245 7.85 -19.19 -3.06
CA SER A 245 7.68 -20.36 -3.92
C SER A 245 7.55 -19.96 -5.39
N GLY A 246 8.30 -20.65 -6.26
CA GLY A 246 8.30 -20.41 -7.70
C GLY A 246 9.39 -19.42 -8.17
N THR A 247 9.40 -19.11 -9.47
CA THR A 247 10.39 -18.21 -10.07
C THR A 247 10.02 -16.76 -9.80
N LEU A 248 10.96 -15.99 -9.27
CA LEU A 248 10.78 -14.57 -8.97
C LEU A 248 10.69 -13.70 -10.23
N ASN A 249 9.96 -12.60 -10.13
CA ASN A 249 9.91 -11.54 -11.14
C ASN A 249 11.16 -10.64 -11.05
N ASN A 250 12.31 -11.12 -11.55
CA ASN A 250 13.58 -10.40 -11.47
C ASN A 250 13.48 -8.98 -12.01
N SER A 251 12.87 -8.79 -13.19
CA SER A 251 12.79 -7.46 -13.82
C SER A 251 11.95 -6.48 -13.00
N GLY A 252 10.82 -6.95 -12.46
CA GLY A 252 9.98 -6.16 -11.57
C GLY A 252 10.69 -5.79 -10.27
N ILE A 253 11.36 -6.76 -9.62
CA ILE A 253 12.07 -6.53 -8.36
C ILE A 253 13.24 -5.56 -8.56
N ILE A 254 14.05 -5.73 -9.62
CA ILE A 254 15.18 -4.85 -9.93
C ILE A 254 14.67 -3.42 -10.24
N SER A 255 13.53 -3.30 -10.93
CA SER A 255 12.91 -2.00 -11.19
C SER A 255 12.36 -1.33 -9.91
N LEU A 256 11.87 -2.12 -8.95
CA LEU A 256 11.49 -1.61 -7.62
C LEU A 256 12.71 -1.03 -6.89
N GLY A 257 13.85 -1.71 -6.94
CA GLY A 257 15.11 -1.18 -6.39
C GLY A 257 15.49 0.18 -6.98
N ALA A 258 15.32 0.36 -8.29
CA ALA A 258 15.55 1.66 -8.94
C ALA A 258 14.52 2.73 -8.52
N GLY A 259 13.27 2.33 -8.22
CA GLY A 259 12.27 3.24 -7.64
C GLY A 259 12.67 3.73 -6.26
N ILE A 260 13.20 2.84 -5.40
CA ILE A 260 13.71 3.19 -4.07
C ILE A 260 14.93 4.14 -4.21
N ASP A 261 15.86 3.87 -5.14
CA ASP A 261 17.00 4.75 -5.41
C ASP A 261 16.56 6.15 -5.84
N PHE A 262 15.54 6.23 -6.70
CA PHE A 262 14.97 7.51 -7.13
C PHE A 262 14.35 8.30 -5.96
N ILE A 263 13.62 7.61 -5.08
CA ILE A 263 13.03 8.24 -3.89
C ILE A 263 14.14 8.75 -2.96
N HIS A 264 15.20 7.97 -2.78
CA HIS A 264 16.35 8.37 -1.98
C HIS A 264 17.05 9.61 -2.57
N GLU A 265 17.27 9.63 -3.90
CA GLU A 265 17.89 10.75 -4.62
C GLU A 265 17.05 12.04 -4.51
N LYS A 266 15.72 11.95 -4.72
CA LYS A 266 14.82 13.13 -4.67
C LYS A 266 14.49 13.57 -3.26
N GLY A 267 14.59 12.65 -2.30
CA GLY A 267 14.15 12.81 -0.91
C GLY A 267 12.64 12.57 -0.76
N MET A 268 12.27 11.57 0.01
CA MET A 268 10.87 11.20 0.29
C MET A 268 10.03 12.42 0.73
N ARG A 269 10.57 13.25 1.63
CA ARG A 269 9.89 14.45 2.12
C ARG A 269 9.63 15.47 1.01
N ASN A 270 10.55 15.61 0.05
CA ASN A 270 10.39 16.54 -1.07
C ASN A 270 9.29 16.08 -2.01
N ILE A 271 9.25 14.76 -2.31
CA ILE A 271 8.18 14.13 -3.11
C ILE A 271 6.84 14.36 -2.42
N TYR A 272 6.71 13.98 -1.15
CA TYR A 272 5.49 14.18 -0.38
C TYR A 272 5.02 15.65 -0.37
N ASN A 273 5.92 16.59 -0.10
CA ASN A 273 5.57 18.01 -0.06
C ASN A 273 5.11 18.52 -1.44
N HIS A 274 5.69 18.04 -2.53
CA HIS A 274 5.25 18.38 -3.88
C HIS A 274 3.83 17.88 -4.15
N GLU A 275 3.59 16.60 -3.88
CA GLU A 275 2.28 15.96 -4.08
C GLU A 275 1.20 16.58 -3.18
N MET A 276 1.54 16.93 -1.94
CA MET A 276 0.64 17.63 -1.02
C MET A 276 0.30 19.06 -1.48
N ARG A 277 1.24 19.77 -2.12
CA ARG A 277 0.91 21.08 -2.73
C ARG A 277 -0.12 20.93 -3.84
N ALA A 278 0.05 19.95 -4.72
CA ALA A 278 -0.92 19.67 -5.78
C ALA A 278 -2.28 19.24 -5.21
N ALA A 279 -2.30 18.36 -4.20
CA ALA A 279 -3.54 17.93 -3.53
C ALA A 279 -4.28 19.12 -2.89
N ARG A 280 -3.56 20.05 -2.25
CA ARG A 280 -4.17 21.27 -1.69
C ARG A 280 -4.72 22.22 -2.74
N LEU A 281 -4.01 22.42 -3.85
CA LEU A 281 -4.51 23.24 -4.96
C LEU A 281 -5.82 22.67 -5.53
N LEU A 282 -5.87 21.34 -5.69
CA LEU A 282 -7.09 20.65 -6.13
C LEU A 282 -8.20 20.79 -5.10
N TYR A 283 -7.90 20.59 -3.82
CA TYR A 283 -8.86 20.74 -2.73
C TYR A 283 -9.42 22.16 -2.65
N ASP A 284 -8.54 23.18 -2.59
CA ASP A 284 -8.93 24.57 -2.46
C ASP A 284 -9.78 25.05 -3.64
N GLY A 285 -9.49 24.57 -4.85
CA GLY A 285 -10.29 24.87 -6.03
C GLY A 285 -11.66 24.17 -6.05
N LEU A 286 -11.75 22.97 -5.50
CA LEU A 286 -13.03 22.26 -5.32
C LEU A 286 -13.85 22.89 -4.19
N ASP A 287 -13.24 23.26 -3.07
CA ASP A 287 -13.90 23.88 -1.91
C ASP A 287 -14.55 25.23 -2.26
N GLN A 288 -14.00 25.95 -3.23
CA GLN A 288 -14.55 27.20 -3.76
C GLN A 288 -15.68 26.98 -4.79
N ASP A 289 -15.90 25.74 -5.26
CA ASP A 289 -16.93 25.42 -6.22
C ASP A 289 -18.20 24.91 -5.50
N PRO A 290 -19.33 25.64 -5.52
CA PRO A 290 -20.53 25.23 -4.82
C PRO A 290 -21.15 23.91 -5.33
N ASN A 291 -20.70 23.42 -6.48
CA ASN A 291 -21.14 22.15 -7.05
C ASN A 291 -20.32 20.95 -6.58
N ALA A 292 -19.18 21.18 -5.92
CA ALA A 292 -18.31 20.11 -5.41
C ALA A 292 -18.70 19.75 -3.98
N ILE A 293 -18.69 18.46 -3.68
CA ILE A 293 -18.93 17.91 -2.35
C ILE A 293 -17.64 17.23 -1.91
N LEU A 294 -17.03 17.75 -0.86
CA LEU A 294 -15.82 17.21 -0.24
C LEU A 294 -16.18 16.46 1.04
N TYR A 295 -15.42 15.41 1.36
CA TYR A 295 -15.72 14.49 2.47
C TYR A 295 -14.74 14.55 3.63
N THR A 296 -13.61 15.23 3.44
CA THR A 296 -12.56 15.38 4.44
C THR A 296 -12.16 16.83 4.59
N ALA A 297 -11.50 17.17 5.68
CA ALA A 297 -10.86 18.47 5.82
C ALA A 297 -9.72 18.67 4.79
N ARG A 298 -9.29 19.92 4.63
CA ARG A 298 -8.16 20.28 3.76
C ARG A 298 -6.91 19.47 4.12
N PRO A 299 -6.22 18.87 3.13
CA PRO A 299 -5.09 17.98 3.41
C PRO A 299 -3.96 18.65 4.23
N LEU A 300 -3.58 18.02 5.34
CA LEU A 300 -2.54 18.49 6.26
C LEU A 300 -1.33 17.54 6.25
N ASN A 301 -0.14 18.11 6.33
CA ASN A 301 1.10 17.32 6.42
C ASN A 301 1.07 16.40 7.65
N GLY A 302 1.43 15.12 7.44
CA GLY A 302 1.44 14.10 8.49
C GLY A 302 0.07 13.53 8.85
N LYS A 303 -1.03 14.18 8.45
CA LYS A 303 -2.41 13.72 8.69
C LYS A 303 -3.13 13.27 7.42
N SER A 304 -2.57 13.57 6.25
CA SER A 304 -3.15 13.23 4.95
C SER A 304 -2.12 12.68 3.99
N ALA A 305 -2.50 11.66 3.22
CA ALA A 305 -1.86 11.32 1.96
C ALA A 305 -2.33 12.30 0.87
N PRO A 306 -1.60 12.45 -0.25
CA PRO A 306 -1.95 13.38 -1.33
C PRO A 306 -3.12 12.85 -2.17
N ILE A 307 -4.29 12.70 -1.55
CA ILE A 307 -5.52 12.15 -2.15
C ILE A 307 -6.66 13.09 -1.82
N VAL A 308 -7.47 13.41 -2.82
CA VAL A 308 -8.71 14.20 -2.68
C VAL A 308 -9.84 13.44 -3.34
N SER A 309 -10.89 13.13 -2.58
CA SER A 309 -12.13 12.53 -3.11
C SER A 309 -13.28 13.52 -3.03
N PHE A 310 -14.06 13.56 -4.10
CA PHE A 310 -15.18 14.48 -4.23
C PHE A 310 -16.34 13.87 -5.03
N ASN A 311 -17.51 14.46 -4.90
CA ASN A 311 -18.60 14.32 -5.87
C ASN A 311 -18.94 15.70 -6.46
N TYR A 312 -19.62 15.73 -7.62
CA TYR A 312 -19.91 16.95 -8.33
C TYR A 312 -21.37 17.02 -8.77
N LYS A 313 -22.10 17.99 -8.27
CA LYS A 313 -23.57 18.10 -8.48
C LYS A 313 -24.27 16.77 -8.17
N ASP A 314 -25.33 16.47 -8.88
CA ASP A 314 -26.06 15.21 -8.80
C ASP A 314 -25.54 14.15 -9.79
N TYR A 315 -24.37 14.38 -10.38
CA TYR A 315 -23.77 13.42 -11.31
C TYR A 315 -23.17 12.22 -10.56
N SER A 316 -23.29 11.02 -11.14
CA SER A 316 -22.55 9.87 -10.65
C SER A 316 -21.04 10.09 -10.82
N SER A 317 -20.25 9.47 -9.96
CA SER A 317 -18.79 9.55 -10.04
C SER A 317 -18.26 9.09 -11.41
N GLU A 318 -18.89 8.07 -12.02
CA GLU A 318 -18.54 7.55 -13.34
C GLU A 318 -18.82 8.56 -14.45
N LYS A 319 -19.93 9.33 -14.38
CA LYS A 319 -20.25 10.37 -15.36
C LYS A 319 -19.20 11.49 -15.31
N VAL A 320 -18.82 11.92 -14.11
CA VAL A 320 -17.76 12.94 -13.95
C VAL A 320 -16.44 12.43 -14.50
N ALA A 321 -16.04 11.19 -14.19
CA ALA A 321 -14.81 10.61 -14.71
C ALA A 321 -14.81 10.45 -16.24
N ALA A 322 -15.94 10.04 -16.83
CA ALA A 322 -16.09 9.93 -18.27
C ALA A 322 -15.96 11.29 -18.97
N PHE A 323 -16.56 12.35 -18.42
CA PHE A 323 -16.41 13.72 -18.92
C PHE A 323 -14.94 14.18 -18.87
N LEU A 324 -14.24 13.96 -17.75
CA LEU A 324 -12.84 14.30 -17.58
C LEU A 324 -11.95 13.51 -18.54
N ALA A 325 -12.22 12.21 -18.72
CA ALA A 325 -11.50 11.36 -19.67
C ALA A 325 -11.66 11.84 -21.11
N GLY A 326 -12.86 12.30 -21.51
CA GLY A 326 -13.12 12.95 -22.80
C GLY A 326 -12.34 14.26 -23.02
N ASN A 327 -11.79 14.83 -21.95
CA ASN A 327 -10.92 16.02 -21.97
C ASN A 327 -9.46 15.70 -21.62
N ASP A 328 -9.00 14.47 -21.86
CA ASP A 328 -7.63 14.01 -21.61
C ASP A 328 -7.16 14.11 -20.14
N ILE A 329 -8.07 14.02 -19.19
CA ILE A 329 -7.80 14.02 -17.75
C ILE A 329 -8.21 12.68 -17.15
N ALA A 330 -7.23 11.89 -16.69
CA ALA A 330 -7.43 10.58 -16.11
C ALA A 330 -7.60 10.68 -14.59
N VAL A 331 -8.77 10.28 -14.11
CA VAL A 331 -9.14 10.15 -12.69
C VAL A 331 -9.75 8.78 -12.47
N ARG A 332 -9.97 8.40 -11.22
CA ARG A 332 -10.70 7.17 -10.89
C ARG A 332 -12.04 7.50 -10.25
N ALA A 333 -13.09 6.73 -10.58
CA ALA A 333 -14.41 6.83 -10.02
C ALA A 333 -14.87 5.52 -9.36
N GLY A 334 -15.92 5.57 -8.56
CA GLY A 334 -16.59 4.44 -7.94
C GLY A 334 -16.09 4.16 -6.52
N TYR A 335 -16.04 2.88 -6.15
CA TYR A 335 -15.80 2.45 -4.75
C TYR A 335 -14.32 2.15 -4.43
N HIS A 336 -13.39 2.30 -5.35
CA HIS A 336 -11.94 2.17 -5.14
C HIS A 336 -11.51 0.91 -4.38
N CYS A 337 -12.31 -0.16 -4.44
CA CYS A 337 -12.09 -1.41 -3.69
C CYS A 337 -12.08 -1.24 -2.16
N SER A 338 -12.78 -0.25 -1.61
CA SER A 338 -12.82 0.03 -0.16
C SER A 338 -14.25 0.32 0.31
N PRO A 339 -15.14 -0.68 0.30
CA PRO A 339 -16.56 -0.48 0.66
C PRO A 339 -16.73 0.04 2.09
N LEU A 340 -15.89 -0.41 3.04
CA LEU A 340 -15.94 0.08 4.43
C LEU A 340 -15.67 1.59 4.52
N ALA A 341 -14.72 2.11 3.73
CA ALA A 341 -14.45 3.54 3.69
C ALA A 341 -15.66 4.33 3.16
N HIS A 342 -16.34 3.83 2.13
CA HIS A 342 -17.55 4.44 1.59
C HIS A 342 -18.73 4.35 2.55
N GLU A 343 -18.84 3.27 3.32
CA GLU A 343 -19.83 3.13 4.39
C GLU A 343 -19.57 4.18 5.50
N PHE A 344 -18.33 4.29 5.95
CA PHE A 344 -17.92 5.23 6.99
C PHE A 344 -18.19 6.70 6.61
N PHE A 345 -17.88 7.08 5.36
CA PHE A 345 -18.06 8.45 4.86
C PHE A 345 -19.43 8.70 4.18
N GLY A 346 -20.36 7.74 4.23
CA GLY A 346 -21.72 7.91 3.71
C GLY A 346 -21.79 8.06 2.18
N THR A 347 -20.93 7.39 1.43
CA THR A 347 -20.82 7.50 -0.03
C THR A 347 -21.09 6.18 -0.77
N LEU A 348 -21.77 5.23 -0.12
CA LEU A 348 -22.13 3.93 -0.72
C LEU A 348 -23.12 4.05 -1.88
N ASP A 349 -23.96 5.10 -1.90
CA ASP A 349 -24.99 5.31 -2.90
C ASP A 349 -24.43 5.65 -4.29
N ARG A 350 -23.28 6.35 -4.36
CA ARG A 350 -22.73 6.86 -5.63
C ARG A 350 -21.20 6.79 -5.77
N GLY A 351 -20.47 6.23 -4.80
CA GLY A 351 -19.01 6.24 -4.79
C GLY A 351 -18.44 7.67 -4.80
N THR A 352 -17.20 7.83 -5.21
CA THR A 352 -16.54 9.14 -5.33
C THR A 352 -15.65 9.22 -6.57
N VAL A 353 -15.33 10.42 -7.04
CA VAL A 353 -14.20 10.70 -7.92
C VAL A 353 -12.99 10.94 -7.04
N ARG A 354 -11.88 10.27 -7.35
CA ARG A 354 -10.63 10.39 -6.60
C ARG A 354 -9.54 11.02 -7.46
N LEU A 355 -8.89 12.02 -6.90
CA LEU A 355 -7.68 12.65 -7.42
C LEU A 355 -6.50 12.23 -6.56
N CYS A 356 -5.47 11.71 -7.21
CA CYS A 356 -4.22 11.34 -6.56
C CYS A 356 -3.07 11.87 -7.43
N PRO A 357 -2.59 13.09 -7.17
CA PRO A 357 -1.44 13.65 -7.89
C PRO A 357 -0.16 12.92 -7.53
N SER A 358 0.86 13.07 -8.36
CA SER A 358 2.21 12.58 -8.15
C SER A 358 3.24 13.68 -8.32
N LEU A 359 4.50 13.36 -8.09
CA LEU A 359 5.63 14.29 -8.30
C LEU A 359 5.75 14.80 -9.74
N PHE A 360 5.05 14.21 -10.70
CA PHE A 360 5.05 14.62 -12.11
C PHE A 360 3.93 15.59 -12.47
N ASN A 361 2.96 15.77 -11.60
CA ASN A 361 1.90 16.74 -11.82
C ASN A 361 2.37 18.16 -11.47
N THR A 362 1.97 19.10 -12.33
CA THR A 362 2.29 20.52 -12.19
C THR A 362 1.09 21.31 -11.64
N GLN A 363 1.34 22.54 -11.20
CA GLN A 363 0.25 23.46 -10.85
C GLN A 363 -0.71 23.67 -12.05
N LYS A 364 -0.16 23.80 -13.27
CA LYS A 364 -0.95 23.94 -14.48
C LYS A 364 -1.91 22.76 -14.72
N ASP A 365 -1.50 21.53 -14.40
CA ASP A 365 -2.38 20.37 -14.49
C ASP A 365 -3.58 20.50 -13.56
N CYS A 366 -3.35 21.00 -12.34
CA CYS A 366 -4.44 21.24 -11.37
C CYS A 366 -5.39 22.33 -11.86
N GLU A 367 -4.86 23.43 -12.40
CA GLU A 367 -5.65 24.54 -12.96
C GLU A 367 -6.48 24.08 -14.18
N VAL A 368 -5.89 23.29 -15.07
CA VAL A 368 -6.60 22.72 -16.23
C VAL A 368 -7.74 21.80 -15.78
N PHE A 369 -7.50 20.94 -14.77
CA PHE A 369 -8.54 20.10 -14.19
C PHE A 369 -9.71 20.93 -13.64
N LEU A 370 -9.43 21.91 -12.77
CA LEU A 370 -10.47 22.75 -12.16
C LEU A 370 -11.27 23.53 -13.19
N ASN A 371 -10.61 24.11 -14.21
CA ASN A 371 -11.27 24.83 -15.28
C ASN A 371 -12.10 23.91 -16.20
N THR A 372 -11.66 22.66 -16.37
CA THR A 372 -12.40 21.67 -17.16
C THR A 372 -13.63 21.20 -16.43
N LEU A 373 -13.53 20.89 -15.13
CA LEU A 373 -14.64 20.43 -14.32
C LEU A 373 -15.82 21.44 -14.28
N LYS A 374 -15.54 22.74 -14.27
CA LYS A 374 -16.56 23.80 -14.30
C LYS A 374 -17.40 23.83 -15.58
N LYS A 375 -16.97 23.15 -16.66
CA LYS A 375 -17.71 23.05 -17.92
C LYS A 375 -18.75 21.91 -17.90
N LEU A 376 -18.69 21.03 -16.92
CA LEU A 376 -19.67 19.97 -16.68
C LEU A 376 -20.92 20.54 -16.01
#